data_34d064c6346dcfb0a0aeda6124e4e255
#
_entry.id   34d064c6346dcfb0a0aeda6124e4e255
#
_cell.length_a   1.000
_cell.length_b   1.000
_cell.length_c   1.000
_cell.angle_alpha   90.00
_cell.angle_beta   90.00
_cell.angle_gamma   90.00
#
_symmetry.space_group_name_H-M   'P 1'
#
loop_
_entity.id
_entity.type
_entity.pdbx_description
1 polymer ?
#
loop_
_entity_poly.entity_id
_entity_poly.type
_entity_poly.pdbx_seq_one_letter_code
_entity_poly.pdbx_strand_id
1 'polypeptide(L)'
;LAVDSGAIASWARELGLPSRAICVVQRGGVDSRAKVRAYLERSASEGFDQVCFKELYVSSLAENPWAPSAINLHCAAHRFALAEVIAALDELGFVVHGHLPWGSPVFRGELLGRPLEVAAYTEPSVGWERTQGLVRSWNLLADGRCLASLEDPDSALALPRGFA
;
A
#
# COMPACT_ATOMS: atom_id res chain seq x y z
N LEU A 1 -7.05 19.82 -11.09
CA LEU A 1 -6.39 19.05 -12.16
C LEU A 1 -6.81 17.59 -12.01
N ALA A 2 -7.55 17.05 -13.00
CA ALA A 2 -7.79 15.61 -13.06
C ALA A 2 -6.49 14.96 -13.57
N VAL A 3 -5.95 14.01 -12.81
CA VAL A 3 -4.79 13.22 -13.24
C VAL A 3 -5.30 12.07 -14.09
N ASP A 4 -4.78 11.95 -15.29
CA ASP A 4 -5.01 10.78 -16.15
C ASP A 4 -4.07 9.65 -15.74
N SER A 5 -4.62 8.72 -14.95
CA SER A 5 -3.85 7.59 -14.43
C SER A 5 -3.41 6.61 -15.55
N GLY A 6 -4.20 6.50 -16.61
CA GLY A 6 -3.84 5.69 -17.78
C GLY A 6 -2.65 6.26 -18.54
N ALA A 7 -2.56 7.59 -18.66
CA ALA A 7 -1.38 8.24 -19.24
C ALA A 7 -0.11 7.94 -18.42
N ILE A 8 -0.20 7.95 -17.07
CA ILE A 8 0.94 7.62 -16.20
C ILE A 8 1.39 6.17 -16.44
N ALA A 9 0.46 5.22 -16.50
CA ALA A 9 0.79 3.82 -16.76
C ALA A 9 1.41 3.63 -18.16
N SER A 10 0.96 4.40 -19.17
CA SER A 10 1.54 4.39 -20.51
C SER A 10 2.99 4.90 -20.51
N TRP A 11 3.25 6.04 -19.89
CA TRP A 11 4.62 6.59 -19.79
C TRP A 11 5.57 5.66 -19.04
N ALA A 12 5.11 5.05 -17.94
CA ALA A 12 5.92 4.07 -17.22
C ALA A 12 6.34 2.92 -18.14
N ARG A 13 5.39 2.39 -18.92
CA ARG A 13 5.65 1.31 -19.89
C ARG A 13 6.62 1.72 -20.99
N GLU A 14 6.48 2.92 -21.55
CA GLU A 14 7.39 3.47 -22.57
C GLU A 14 8.83 3.57 -22.04
N LEU A 15 8.98 3.81 -20.74
CA LEU A 15 10.28 3.88 -20.05
C LEU A 15 10.77 2.51 -19.55
N GLY A 16 10.02 1.42 -19.78
CA GLY A 16 10.34 0.09 -19.26
C GLY A 16 10.24 -0.03 -17.75
N LEU A 17 9.45 0.84 -17.10
CA LEU A 17 9.23 0.85 -15.65
C LEU A 17 7.92 0.15 -15.30
N PRO A 18 7.91 -0.70 -14.25
CA PRO A 18 6.67 -1.24 -13.73
C PRO A 18 5.82 -0.14 -13.08
N SER A 19 4.51 -0.19 -13.31
CA SER A 19 3.55 0.75 -12.75
C SER A 19 2.66 0.10 -11.69
N ARG A 20 2.37 0.83 -10.60
CA ARG A 20 1.55 0.34 -9.50
C ARG A 20 0.44 1.32 -9.14
N ALA A 21 -0.80 0.84 -9.16
CA ALA A 21 -1.95 1.54 -8.59
C ALA A 21 -2.09 1.19 -7.10
N ILE A 22 -2.29 2.20 -6.25
CA ILE A 22 -2.48 2.01 -4.80
C ILE A 22 -3.89 2.44 -4.43
N CYS A 23 -4.60 1.58 -3.72
CA CYS A 23 -5.94 1.83 -3.19
C CYS A 23 -5.94 1.66 -1.67
N VAL A 24 -6.28 2.69 -0.93
CA VAL A 24 -6.60 2.55 0.49
C VAL A 24 -8.06 2.13 0.61
N VAL A 25 -8.29 0.90 1.08
CA VAL A 25 -9.64 0.37 1.26
C VAL A 25 -10.28 0.93 2.52
N GLN A 26 -11.47 1.49 2.38
CA GLN A 26 -12.16 2.14 3.49
C GLN A 26 -13.67 2.24 3.24
N ARG A 27 -14.45 2.32 4.31
CA ARG A 27 -15.88 2.59 4.23
C ARG A 27 -16.15 3.93 3.55
N GLY A 28 -17.12 3.94 2.62
CA GLY A 28 -17.43 5.09 1.78
C GLY A 28 -16.55 5.23 0.53
N GLY A 29 -15.47 4.45 0.44
CA GLY A 29 -14.61 4.31 -0.73
C GLY A 29 -14.75 2.93 -1.36
N VAL A 30 -13.61 2.20 -1.52
CA VAL A 30 -13.60 0.79 -1.91
C VAL A 30 -13.88 -0.03 -0.64
N ASP A 31 -15.14 -0.43 -0.46
CA ASP A 31 -15.68 -1.03 0.76
C ASP A 31 -16.59 -2.24 0.49
N SER A 32 -16.45 -2.88 -0.65
CA SER A 32 -17.14 -4.12 -1.00
C SER A 32 -16.34 -4.91 -2.02
N ARG A 33 -16.57 -6.24 -2.12
CA ARG A 33 -15.94 -7.10 -3.13
C ARG A 33 -16.21 -6.61 -4.55
N ALA A 34 -17.41 -6.13 -4.82
CA ALA A 34 -17.76 -5.57 -6.12
C ALA A 34 -16.92 -4.34 -6.46
N LYS A 35 -16.66 -3.44 -5.48
CA LYS A 35 -15.80 -2.27 -5.70
C LYS A 35 -14.31 -2.64 -5.79
N VAL A 36 -13.86 -3.67 -5.06
CA VAL A 36 -12.50 -4.23 -5.23
C VAL A 36 -12.33 -4.72 -6.66
N ARG A 37 -13.28 -5.51 -7.16
CA ARG A 37 -13.28 -5.99 -8.54
C ARG A 37 -13.26 -4.85 -9.55
N ALA A 38 -14.13 -3.86 -9.40
CA ALA A 38 -14.20 -2.70 -10.30
C ALA A 38 -12.88 -1.90 -10.30
N TYR A 39 -12.21 -1.77 -9.15
CA TYR A 39 -10.92 -1.12 -9.06
C TYR A 39 -9.83 -1.91 -9.81
N LEU A 40 -9.82 -3.24 -9.68
CA LEU A 40 -8.89 -4.12 -10.42
C LEU A 40 -9.14 -4.05 -11.93
N GLU A 41 -10.40 -4.13 -12.37
CA GLU A 41 -10.79 -4.04 -13.79
C GLU A 41 -10.35 -2.69 -14.38
N ARG A 42 -10.56 -1.61 -13.66
CA ARG A 42 -10.10 -0.28 -14.06
C ARG A 42 -8.58 -0.24 -14.16
N SER A 43 -7.85 -0.70 -13.13
CA SER A 43 -6.39 -0.69 -13.12
C SER A 43 -5.81 -1.51 -14.28
N ALA A 44 -6.38 -2.69 -14.55
CA ALA A 44 -5.99 -3.52 -15.68
C ALA A 44 -6.26 -2.82 -17.03
N SER A 45 -7.44 -2.17 -17.19
CA SER A 45 -7.79 -1.44 -18.41
C SER A 45 -6.92 -0.22 -18.66
N GLU A 46 -6.51 0.48 -17.61
CA GLU A 46 -5.57 1.61 -17.65
C GLU A 46 -4.11 1.17 -17.88
N GLY A 47 -3.83 -0.13 -17.73
CA GLY A 47 -2.54 -0.71 -18.08
C GLY A 47 -1.52 -0.77 -16.96
N PHE A 48 -1.96 -0.72 -15.72
CA PHE A 48 -1.09 -0.96 -14.56
C PHE A 48 -0.63 -2.43 -14.51
N ASP A 49 0.61 -2.64 -14.06
CA ASP A 49 1.20 -3.98 -13.87
C ASP A 49 0.89 -4.54 -12.49
N GLN A 50 0.71 -3.66 -11.52
CA GLN A 50 0.54 -4.02 -10.13
C GLN A 50 -0.59 -3.19 -9.49
N VAL A 51 -1.30 -3.82 -8.56
CA VAL A 51 -2.26 -3.15 -7.67
C VAL A 51 -1.90 -3.44 -6.22
N CYS A 52 -2.01 -2.43 -5.37
CA CYS A 52 -1.80 -2.57 -3.94
C CYS A 52 -3.04 -2.10 -3.19
N PHE A 53 -3.68 -3.01 -2.47
CA PHE A 53 -4.74 -2.67 -1.52
C PHE A 53 -4.14 -2.51 -0.14
N LYS A 54 -4.32 -1.34 0.44
CA LYS A 54 -3.90 -1.00 1.80
C LYS A 54 -5.11 -0.85 2.71
N GLU A 55 -5.10 -1.54 3.83
CA GLU A 55 -6.06 -1.30 4.90
C GLU A 55 -5.69 -0.02 5.66
N LEU A 56 -6.68 0.72 6.16
CA LEU A 56 -6.42 1.83 7.07
C LEU A 56 -5.67 1.33 8.31
N TYR A 57 -4.50 1.89 8.55
CA TYR A 57 -3.71 1.60 9.73
C TYR A 57 -4.36 2.25 10.97
N VAL A 58 -4.49 1.47 12.04
CA VAL A 58 -5.00 1.93 13.33
C VAL A 58 -3.92 1.67 14.37
N SER A 59 -3.28 2.74 14.85
CA SER A 59 -2.24 2.66 15.87
C SER A 59 -2.83 2.32 17.23
N SER A 60 -2.10 1.53 18.02
CA SER A 60 -2.36 1.32 19.44
C SER A 60 -1.57 2.32 20.31
N LEU A 61 -2.03 2.56 21.54
CA LEU A 61 -1.29 3.38 22.51
C LEU A 61 0.10 2.83 22.85
N ALA A 62 0.27 1.51 22.74
CA ALA A 62 1.56 0.86 22.98
C ALA A 62 2.57 1.15 21.86
N GLU A 63 2.10 1.45 20.67
CA GLU A 63 2.93 1.69 19.48
C GLU A 63 3.17 3.17 19.23
N ASN A 64 2.18 4.01 19.56
CA ASN A 64 2.22 5.42 19.23
C ASN A 64 1.43 6.23 20.26
N PRO A 65 2.06 7.20 20.96
CA PRO A 65 1.39 8.10 21.90
C PRO A 65 0.30 8.97 21.24
N TRP A 66 0.31 9.10 19.91
CA TRP A 66 -0.71 9.81 19.12
C TRP A 66 -1.96 8.95 18.81
N ALA A 67 -2.01 7.69 19.29
CA ALA A 67 -3.14 6.79 19.03
C ALA A 67 -4.53 7.37 19.37
N PRO A 68 -4.72 8.25 20.38
CA PRO A 68 -5.99 8.92 20.64
C PRO A 68 -6.37 10.03 19.65
N SER A 69 -5.58 10.27 18.60
CA SER A 69 -5.85 11.33 17.62
C SER A 69 -7.17 11.13 16.90
N ALA A 70 -7.79 12.26 16.47
CA ALA A 70 -9.00 12.23 15.64
C ALA A 70 -8.81 11.43 14.35
N ILE A 71 -7.59 11.44 13.77
CA ILE A 71 -7.22 10.68 12.58
C ILE A 71 -7.29 9.18 12.88
N ASN A 72 -6.73 8.73 14.00
CA ASN A 72 -6.74 7.31 14.36
C ASN A 72 -8.16 6.81 14.66
N LEU A 73 -8.99 7.63 15.30
CA LEU A 73 -10.40 7.33 15.51
C LEU A 73 -11.17 7.24 14.19
N HIS A 74 -10.89 8.14 13.24
CA HIS A 74 -11.44 8.07 11.89
C HIS A 74 -11.05 6.77 11.19
N CYS A 75 -9.76 6.42 11.22
CA CYS A 75 -9.27 5.16 10.62
C CYS A 75 -9.97 3.94 11.23
N ALA A 76 -10.13 3.89 12.56
CA ALA A 76 -10.83 2.80 13.23
C ALA A 76 -12.31 2.68 12.80
N ALA A 77 -13.01 3.83 12.69
CA ALA A 77 -14.42 3.88 12.28
C ALA A 77 -14.65 3.51 10.81
N HIS A 78 -13.67 3.78 9.94
CA HIS A 78 -13.79 3.61 8.49
C HIS A 78 -13.02 2.39 7.95
N ARG A 79 -12.45 1.59 8.81
CA ARG A 79 -11.71 0.40 8.41
C ARG A 79 -12.59 -0.58 7.63
N PHE A 80 -12.06 -1.09 6.52
CA PHE A 80 -12.63 -2.19 5.74
C PHE A 80 -11.65 -3.35 5.76
N ALA A 81 -12.13 -4.53 6.13
CA ALA A 81 -11.27 -5.68 6.40
C ALA A 81 -10.59 -6.21 5.14
N LEU A 82 -9.27 -6.42 5.18
CA LEU A 82 -8.51 -7.05 4.09
C LEU A 82 -9.01 -8.44 3.73
N ALA A 83 -9.63 -9.18 4.66
CA ALA A 83 -10.23 -10.48 4.37
C ALA A 83 -11.26 -10.42 3.23
N GLU A 84 -12.00 -9.32 3.10
CA GLU A 84 -12.95 -9.12 2.01
C GLU A 84 -12.24 -8.85 0.67
N VAL A 85 -11.08 -8.18 0.70
CA VAL A 85 -10.23 -8.00 -0.48
C VAL A 85 -9.69 -9.35 -0.94
N ILE A 86 -9.15 -10.15 -0.01
CA ILE A 86 -8.62 -11.49 -0.28
C ILE A 86 -9.70 -12.39 -0.87
N ALA A 87 -10.90 -12.39 -0.28
CA ALA A 87 -12.02 -13.15 -0.82
C ALA A 87 -12.42 -12.72 -2.25
N ALA A 88 -12.37 -11.42 -2.56
CA ALA A 88 -12.61 -10.94 -3.91
C ALA A 88 -11.53 -11.39 -4.90
N LEU A 89 -10.27 -11.46 -4.47
CA LEU A 89 -9.16 -11.99 -5.29
C LEU A 89 -9.34 -13.48 -5.56
N ASP A 90 -9.72 -14.26 -4.54
CA ASP A 90 -9.99 -15.70 -4.68
C ASP A 90 -11.15 -15.95 -5.66
N GLU A 91 -12.25 -15.19 -5.56
CA GLU A 91 -13.39 -15.25 -6.48
C GLU A 91 -13.01 -14.92 -7.95
N LEU A 92 -11.97 -14.10 -8.13
CA LEU A 92 -11.43 -13.74 -9.45
C LEU A 92 -10.35 -14.71 -9.96
N GLY A 93 -10.02 -15.76 -9.18
CA GLY A 93 -9.03 -16.76 -9.56
C GLY A 93 -7.58 -16.32 -9.38
N PHE A 94 -7.33 -15.28 -8.58
CA PHE A 94 -5.96 -14.91 -8.22
C PHE A 94 -5.39 -15.91 -7.23
N VAL A 95 -4.12 -16.28 -7.40
CA VAL A 95 -3.42 -17.23 -6.53
C VAL A 95 -2.25 -16.58 -5.81
N VAL A 96 -1.97 -17.02 -4.59
CA VAL A 96 -0.81 -16.55 -3.83
C VAL A 96 0.46 -16.96 -4.58
N HIS A 97 1.29 -15.99 -4.92
CA HIS A 97 2.55 -16.15 -5.64
C HIS A 97 3.76 -15.92 -4.75
N GLY A 98 3.62 -15.13 -3.70
CA GLY A 98 4.69 -14.79 -2.78
C GLY A 98 4.16 -14.01 -1.57
N HIS A 99 5.09 -13.48 -0.78
CA HIS A 99 4.77 -12.68 0.41
C HIS A 99 5.68 -11.46 0.47
N LEU A 100 5.15 -10.37 1.02
CA LEU A 100 5.94 -9.22 1.42
C LEU A 100 6.82 -9.57 2.63
N PRO A 101 7.89 -8.83 2.92
CA PRO A 101 8.80 -9.14 4.04
C PRO A 101 8.13 -9.30 5.39
N TRP A 102 6.97 -8.69 5.60
CA TRP A 102 6.17 -8.80 6.83
C TRP A 102 5.04 -9.84 6.75
N GLY A 103 5.12 -10.77 5.77
CA GLY A 103 4.23 -11.93 5.67
C GLY A 103 2.92 -11.71 4.93
N SER A 104 2.60 -10.49 4.49
CA SER A 104 1.38 -10.23 3.73
C SER A 104 1.44 -10.86 2.34
N PRO A 105 0.34 -11.47 1.85
CA PRO A 105 0.33 -12.19 0.59
C PRO A 105 0.43 -11.26 -0.61
N VAL A 106 1.14 -11.75 -1.63
CA VAL A 106 1.17 -11.19 -2.99
C VAL A 106 0.52 -12.21 -3.90
N PHE A 107 -0.48 -11.77 -4.62
CA PHE A 107 -1.27 -12.60 -5.54
C PHE A 107 -0.87 -12.31 -6.99
N ARG A 108 -1.05 -13.31 -7.83
CA ARG A 108 -0.95 -13.16 -9.28
C ARG A 108 -2.18 -13.77 -9.95
N GLY A 109 -2.69 -13.10 -10.96
CA GLY A 109 -3.82 -13.53 -11.75
C GLY A 109 -3.85 -12.83 -13.09
N GLU A 110 -4.91 -13.07 -13.84
CA GLU A 110 -5.17 -12.43 -15.12
C GLU A 110 -6.54 -11.75 -15.08
N LEU A 111 -6.63 -10.54 -15.55
CA LEU A 111 -7.87 -9.80 -15.65
C LEU A 111 -7.92 -9.02 -16.99
N LEU A 112 -9.01 -9.15 -17.71
CA LEU A 112 -9.19 -8.56 -19.05
C LEU A 112 -8.05 -8.94 -20.04
N GLY A 113 -7.54 -10.20 -19.95
CA GLY A 113 -6.45 -10.68 -20.80
C GLY A 113 -5.08 -10.12 -20.44
N ARG A 114 -4.92 -9.55 -19.24
CA ARG A 114 -3.65 -8.97 -18.76
C ARG A 114 -3.21 -9.60 -17.45
N PRO A 115 -1.93 -9.99 -17.35
CA PRO A 115 -1.36 -10.41 -16.06
C PRO A 115 -1.35 -9.22 -15.10
N LEU A 116 -1.72 -9.48 -13.85
CA LEU A 116 -1.76 -8.48 -12.79
C LEU A 116 -1.20 -9.07 -11.50
N GLU A 117 -0.32 -8.35 -10.84
CA GLU A 117 0.16 -8.67 -9.51
C GLU A 117 -0.57 -7.81 -8.47
N VAL A 118 -1.07 -8.42 -7.40
CA VAL A 118 -1.86 -7.73 -6.38
C VAL A 118 -1.30 -8.00 -5.00
N ALA A 119 -0.94 -6.95 -4.27
CA ALA A 119 -0.61 -7.03 -2.85
C ALA A 119 -1.77 -6.51 -2.01
N ALA A 120 -2.10 -7.21 -0.91
CA ALA A 120 -3.12 -6.78 0.04
C ALA A 120 -2.53 -6.81 1.45
N TYR A 121 -2.41 -5.65 2.11
CA TYR A 121 -1.76 -5.58 3.42
C TYR A 121 -2.22 -4.42 4.29
N THR A 122 -2.04 -4.61 5.60
CA THR A 122 -1.97 -3.52 6.57
C THR A 122 -0.50 -3.16 6.77
N GLU A 123 -0.18 -1.89 6.92
CA GLU A 123 1.18 -1.47 7.25
C GLU A 123 1.63 -2.16 8.54
N PRO A 124 2.82 -2.77 8.60
CA PRO A 124 3.37 -3.24 9.86
C PRO A 124 3.63 -2.06 10.81
N SER A 125 3.52 -2.33 12.10
CA SER A 125 3.73 -1.30 13.12
C SER A 125 5.21 -0.88 13.21
N VAL A 126 5.45 0.33 13.72
CA VAL A 126 6.81 0.81 14.04
C VAL A 126 7.50 -0.13 15.02
N GLY A 127 6.74 -0.70 15.98
CA GLY A 127 7.24 -1.70 16.91
C GLY A 127 7.76 -2.96 16.20
N TRP A 128 7.03 -3.44 15.19
CA TRP A 128 7.46 -4.57 14.38
C TRP A 128 8.75 -4.25 13.61
N GLU A 129 8.83 -3.08 12.96
CA GLU A 129 10.04 -2.67 12.23
C GLU A 129 11.27 -2.63 13.13
N ARG A 130 11.14 -2.04 14.33
CA ARG A 130 12.23 -2.01 15.35
C ARG A 130 12.65 -3.41 15.75
N THR A 131 11.68 -4.32 16.00
CA THR A 131 11.97 -5.70 16.39
C THR A 131 12.72 -6.46 15.29
N GLN A 132 12.41 -6.19 14.03
CA GLN A 132 13.06 -6.83 12.88
C GLN A 132 14.37 -6.15 12.47
N GLY A 133 14.68 -4.98 13.02
CA GLY A 133 15.83 -4.16 12.58
C GLY A 133 15.71 -3.71 11.12
N LEU A 134 14.49 -3.55 10.62
CA LEU A 134 14.18 -3.21 9.23
C LEU A 134 13.63 -1.80 9.14
N VAL A 135 13.91 -1.15 8.01
CA VAL A 135 13.33 0.11 7.60
C VAL A 135 12.60 -0.12 6.28
N ARG A 136 11.27 0.06 6.25
CA ARG A 136 10.45 -0.14 5.04
C ARG A 136 10.52 1.01 4.06
N SER A 137 10.70 2.21 4.57
CA SER A 137 10.68 3.43 3.77
C SER A 137 11.72 4.42 4.29
N TRP A 138 12.24 5.20 3.38
CA TRP A 138 13.05 6.35 3.68
C TRP A 138 12.19 7.59 3.48
N ASN A 139 12.09 8.38 4.53
CA ASN A 139 11.27 9.57 4.54
C ASN A 139 12.19 10.80 4.50
N LEU A 140 12.45 11.31 3.29
CA LEU A 140 13.25 12.52 3.12
C LEU A 140 12.40 13.74 3.44
N LEU A 141 12.80 14.50 4.45
CA LEU A 141 12.13 15.72 4.86
C LEU A 141 12.64 16.93 4.05
N ALA A 142 11.86 18.00 4.06
CA ALA A 142 12.20 19.24 3.38
C ALA A 142 13.49 19.91 3.92
N ASP A 143 13.88 19.60 5.15
CA ASP A 143 15.11 20.08 5.79
C ASP A 143 16.34 19.19 5.47
N GLY A 144 16.18 18.17 4.62
CA GLY A 144 17.24 17.25 4.21
C GLY A 144 17.47 16.08 5.15
N ARG A 145 16.78 15.99 6.28
CA ARG A 145 16.86 14.78 7.14
C ARG A 145 16.15 13.61 6.47
N CYS A 146 16.71 12.43 6.64
CA CYS A 146 16.07 11.19 6.26
C CYS A 146 15.66 10.42 7.52
N LEU A 147 14.37 10.09 7.65
CA LEU A 147 13.86 9.34 8.80
C LEU A 147 13.44 7.93 8.37
N ALA A 148 13.64 6.96 9.25
CA ALA A 148 13.09 5.62 9.10
C ALA A 148 11.57 5.58 9.25
N SER A 149 11.00 6.49 10.07
CA SER A 149 9.55 6.63 10.28
C SER A 149 9.18 8.10 10.48
N LEU A 150 8.07 8.52 9.87
CA LEU A 150 7.49 9.86 10.13
C LEU A 150 6.84 9.96 11.51
N GLU A 151 6.55 8.84 12.15
CA GLU A 151 5.96 8.78 13.50
C GLU A 151 7.03 8.83 14.61
N ASP A 152 8.31 8.73 14.24
CA ASP A 152 9.45 8.74 15.16
C ASP A 152 10.49 9.77 14.71
N PRO A 153 10.46 10.99 15.27
CA PRO A 153 11.41 12.04 14.90
C PRO A 153 12.87 11.71 15.24
N ASP A 154 13.11 10.74 16.13
CA ASP A 154 14.43 10.28 16.52
C ASP A 154 14.96 9.15 15.65
N SER A 155 14.17 8.71 14.65
CA SER A 155 14.55 7.66 13.71
C SER A 155 15.42 8.14 12.54
N ALA A 156 16.29 9.14 12.79
CA ALA A 156 17.16 9.69 11.75
C ALA A 156 18.12 8.63 11.20
N LEU A 157 18.18 8.53 9.88
CA LEU A 157 19.10 7.65 9.16
C LEU A 157 20.34 8.43 8.73
N ALA A 158 21.51 7.84 8.99
CA ALA A 158 22.75 8.35 8.42
C ALA A 158 22.79 8.05 6.92
N LEU A 159 22.66 9.07 6.08
CA LEU A 159 22.81 8.89 4.63
C LEU A 159 24.31 8.68 4.29
N PRO A 160 24.62 7.78 3.34
CA PRO A 160 25.98 7.64 2.83
C PRO A 160 26.51 8.98 2.33
N ARG A 161 27.77 9.30 2.63
CA ARG A 161 28.43 10.50 2.09
C ARG A 161 28.44 10.43 0.56
N GLY A 162 27.80 11.38 -0.10
CA GLY A 162 27.70 11.45 -1.55
C GLY A 162 26.28 11.63 -2.10
N PHE A 163 25.27 11.70 -1.23
CA PHE A 163 23.87 12.05 -1.60
C PHE A 163 23.52 13.51 -1.26
N ALA A 164 24.50 14.37 -1.06
CA ALA A 164 24.29 15.81 -0.85
C ALA A 164 24.61 16.59 -2.14
#